data_0b30cbb4968bb0a08d54eef3d46bd4a2
#
_entry.id   0b30cbb4968bb0a08d54eef3d46bd4a2
#
_cell.length_a   1.000
_cell.length_b   1.000
_cell.length_c   1.000
_cell.angle_alpha   90.00
_cell.angle_beta   90.00
_cell.angle_gamma   90.00
#
_symmetry.space_group_name_H-M   'P 1'
#
loop_
_entity.id
_entity.type
_entity.pdbx_description
1 polymer ?
#
loop_
_entity_poly.entity_id
_entity_poly.type
_entity_poly.pdbx_seq_one_letter_code
_entity_poly.pdbx_strand_id
1 'polypeptide(L)' 'MPTTEFDTSLPSIRQLQELIKQKTVVELKLVTGDLLQGKVCWQDHNCVCIVDDYNRQTTIWKQAIAYYQPK' A
#
# COMPACT_ATOMS: atom_id res chain seq x y z
N MET A 1 -1.52 17.94 19.29
CA MET A 1 -0.24 17.41 18.96
C MET A 1 -0.27 16.63 17.67
N PRO A 2 0.44 17.09 16.74
CA PRO A 2 0.48 16.30 15.53
C PRO A 2 1.15 14.99 15.84
N THR A 3 0.63 13.98 15.27
CA THR A 3 1.22 12.71 15.46
C THR A 3 1.87 12.25 14.20
N THR A 4 3.04 11.72 14.35
CA THR A 4 3.68 11.02 13.28
C THR A 4 3.33 9.54 13.33
N GLU A 5 2.53 9.17 14.30
CA GLU A 5 2.18 7.79 14.47
C GLU A 5 1.16 7.34 13.46
N PHE A 6 1.22 6.07 13.19
CA PHE A 6 0.31 5.39 12.31
C PHE A 6 -1.08 5.36 12.95
N ASP A 7 -2.07 5.93 12.29
CA ASP A 7 -3.42 6.04 12.81
C ASP A 7 -4.37 5.20 11.97
N THR A 8 -4.76 4.04 12.50
CA THR A 8 -5.64 3.12 11.79
C THR A 8 -7.09 3.58 11.76
N SER A 9 -7.41 4.69 12.43
CA SER A 9 -8.76 5.25 12.35
C SER A 9 -8.99 6.02 11.06
N LEU A 10 -7.93 6.41 10.37
CA LEU A 10 -8.07 7.13 9.11
C LEU A 10 -8.55 6.18 8.02
N PRO A 11 -9.49 6.62 7.16
CA PRO A 11 -10.06 5.73 6.15
C PRO A 11 -9.04 5.09 5.23
N SER A 12 -8.04 5.84 4.77
CA SER A 12 -7.06 5.29 3.85
C SER A 12 -6.18 4.24 4.53
N ILE A 13 -5.82 4.48 5.78
CA ILE A 13 -5.01 3.55 6.54
C ILE A 13 -5.81 2.28 6.82
N ARG A 14 -7.07 2.45 7.21
CA ARG A 14 -7.95 1.31 7.48
C ARG A 14 -8.15 0.45 6.23
N GLN A 15 -8.32 1.08 5.08
CA GLN A 15 -8.52 0.37 3.83
C GLN A 15 -7.31 -0.51 3.51
N LEU A 16 -6.11 0.04 3.64
CA LEU A 16 -4.90 -0.74 3.40
C LEU A 16 -4.77 -1.88 4.41
N GLN A 17 -5.12 -1.65 5.66
CA GLN A 17 -5.08 -2.70 6.67
C GLN A 17 -6.02 -3.85 6.32
N GLU A 18 -7.20 -3.54 5.79
CA GLU A 18 -8.13 -4.58 5.35
C GLU A 18 -7.56 -5.36 4.17
N LEU A 19 -6.92 -4.67 3.23
CA LEU A 19 -6.31 -5.34 2.08
C LEU A 19 -5.17 -6.27 2.52
N ILE A 20 -4.39 -5.83 3.50
CA ILE A 20 -3.34 -6.67 4.07
C ILE A 20 -3.94 -7.91 4.71
N LYS A 21 -4.96 -7.72 5.51
CA LYS A 21 -5.60 -8.81 6.25
C LYS A 21 -6.20 -9.83 5.30
N GLN A 22 -6.82 -9.37 4.23
CA GLN A 22 -7.49 -10.23 3.27
C GLN A 22 -6.54 -10.76 2.21
N LYS A 23 -5.30 -10.29 2.19
CA LYS A 23 -4.30 -10.68 1.19
C LYS A 23 -4.79 -10.45 -0.22
N THR A 24 -5.45 -9.32 -0.42
CA THR A 24 -6.04 -8.95 -1.69
C THR A 24 -4.97 -8.43 -2.63
N VAL A 25 -5.01 -8.87 -3.89
CA VAL A 25 -4.14 -8.30 -4.91
C VAL A 25 -4.61 -6.91 -5.24
N VAL A 26 -3.70 -5.97 -5.29
CA VAL A 26 -4.00 -4.58 -5.62
C VAL A 26 -3.19 -4.13 -6.82
N GLU A 27 -3.72 -3.16 -7.50
CA GLU A 27 -3.03 -2.48 -8.58
C GLU A 27 -2.70 -1.07 -8.10
N LEU A 28 -1.42 -0.71 -8.18
CA LEU A 28 -0.96 0.61 -7.78
C LEU A 28 -0.44 1.36 -8.98
N LYS A 29 -0.81 2.62 -9.09
CA LYS A 29 -0.21 3.49 -10.07
C LYS A 29 0.67 4.51 -9.37
N LEU A 30 1.90 4.61 -9.82
CA LEU A 30 2.85 5.56 -9.27
C LEU A 30 2.74 6.88 -10.02
N VAL A 31 3.16 7.95 -9.36
CA VAL A 31 3.14 9.28 -9.97
C VAL A 31 4.08 9.35 -11.17
N THR A 32 5.02 8.43 -11.28
CA THR A 32 5.91 8.32 -12.43
C THR A 32 5.24 7.71 -13.66
N GLY A 33 4.04 7.15 -13.48
CA GLY A 33 3.33 6.46 -14.55
C GLY A 33 3.45 4.95 -14.53
N ASP A 34 4.29 4.42 -13.65
CA ASP A 34 4.46 2.97 -13.54
C ASP A 34 3.25 2.33 -12.89
N LEU A 35 2.94 1.14 -13.35
CA LEU A 35 1.82 0.37 -12.83
C LEU A 35 2.35 -0.91 -12.20
N LEU A 36 1.98 -1.14 -10.95
CA LEU A 36 2.44 -2.30 -10.20
C LEU A 36 1.26 -3.09 -9.69
N GLN A 37 1.45 -4.39 -9.56
CA GLN A 37 0.43 -5.29 -9.00
C GLN A 37 1.07 -6.20 -7.98
N GLY A 38 0.31 -6.52 -6.93
CA GLY A 38 0.77 -7.43 -5.92
C GLY A 38 -0.13 -7.41 -4.71
N LYS A 39 0.22 -8.24 -3.74
CA LYS A 39 -0.50 -8.27 -2.47
C LYS A 39 0.22 -7.36 -1.49
N VAL A 40 -0.56 -6.56 -0.78
CA VAL A 40 0.02 -5.70 0.25
C VAL A 40 0.40 -6.56 1.44
N CYS A 41 1.67 -6.52 1.80
CA CYS A 41 2.19 -7.31 2.93
C CYS A 41 2.13 -6.53 4.23
N TRP A 42 2.52 -5.26 4.17
CA TRP A 42 2.53 -4.41 5.34
C TRP A 42 2.53 -2.95 4.88
N GLN A 43 2.21 -2.10 5.79
CA GLN A 43 2.35 -0.67 5.59
C GLN A 43 2.87 -0.04 6.87
N ASP A 44 3.48 1.11 6.73
CA ASP A 44 3.81 1.92 7.88
C ASP A 44 3.41 3.36 7.57
N HIS A 45 3.94 4.29 8.34
CA HIS A 45 3.58 5.69 8.21
C HIS A 45 3.85 6.24 6.81
N ASN A 46 4.94 5.83 6.19
CA ASN A 46 5.41 6.41 4.93
C ASN A 46 5.44 5.45 3.77
N CYS A 47 5.38 4.16 3.99
CA CYS A 47 5.66 3.16 2.98
C CYS A 47 4.62 2.06 2.95
N VAL A 48 4.53 1.43 1.80
CA VAL A 48 3.71 0.23 1.59
C VAL A 48 4.59 -0.80 0.93
N CYS A 49 4.50 -2.04 1.38
CA CYS A 49 5.21 -3.14 0.76
C CYS A 49 4.24 -4.05 0.03
N ILE A 50 4.54 -4.36 -1.22
CA ILE A 50 3.77 -5.33 -1.98
C ILE A 50 4.66 -6.50 -2.38
N VAL A 51 4.02 -7.65 -2.58
CA VAL A 51 4.69 -8.87 -3.03
C VAL A 51 4.02 -9.30 -4.33
N ASP A 52 4.81 -9.50 -5.37
CA ASP A 52 4.28 -9.94 -6.66
C ASP A 52 4.22 -11.47 -6.74
N ASP A 53 3.82 -11.97 -7.92
CA ASP A 53 3.66 -13.41 -8.13
C ASP A 53 4.99 -14.17 -8.05
N TYR A 54 6.10 -13.46 -8.20
CA TYR A 54 7.42 -14.07 -8.12
C TYR A 54 7.99 -13.97 -6.72
N ASN A 55 7.15 -13.58 -5.75
CA ASN A 55 7.55 -13.48 -4.36
C ASN A 55 8.59 -12.38 -4.12
N ARG A 56 8.61 -11.38 -4.98
CA ARG A 56 9.51 -10.24 -4.82
C ARG A 56 8.81 -9.15 -4.05
N GLN A 57 9.50 -8.60 -3.09
CA GLN A 57 8.97 -7.51 -2.27
C GLN A 57 9.41 -6.18 -2.86
N THR A 58 8.45 -5.25 -2.96
CA THR A 58 8.73 -3.89 -3.40
C THR A 58 8.20 -2.95 -2.34
N THR A 59 9.07 -2.14 -1.80
CA THR A 59 8.70 -1.12 -0.83
C THR A 59 8.50 0.20 -1.56
N ILE A 60 7.34 0.79 -1.40
CA ILE A 60 6.94 1.97 -2.15
C ILE A 60 6.62 3.07 -1.17
N TRP A 61 7.15 4.26 -1.43
CA TRP A 61 6.79 5.43 -0.65
C TRP A 61 5.35 5.80 -0.95
N LYS A 62 4.55 6.03 0.09
CA LYS A 62 3.15 6.41 -0.10
C LYS A 62 3.01 7.66 -0.93
N GLN A 63 3.98 8.57 -0.85
CA GLN A 63 3.96 9.80 -1.62
C GLN A 63 4.14 9.57 -3.12
N ALA A 64 4.66 8.42 -3.51
CA ALA A 64 4.85 8.09 -4.91
C ALA A 64 3.61 7.42 -5.52
N ILE A 65 2.62 7.08 -4.72
CA ILE A 65 1.43 6.40 -5.18
C ILE A 65 0.39 7.41 -5.61
N ALA A 66 -0.01 7.37 -6.88
CA ALA A 66 -1.09 8.20 -7.37
C ALA A 66 -2.44 7.65 -6.94
N TYR A 67 -2.61 6.33 -7.08
CA TYR A 67 -3.80 5.65 -6.59
C TYR A 67 -3.54 4.16 -6.49
N TYR A 68 -4.41 3.45 -5.79
CA TYR A 68 -4.40 2.00 -5.79
C TYR A 68 -5.84 1.51 -5.80
N GLN A 69 -6.02 0.31 -6.33
CA GLN A 69 -7.33 -0.33 -6.43
C GLN A 69 -7.20 -1.80 -6.13
N PRO A 70 -8.14 -2.38 -5.38
CA PRO A 70 -8.18 -3.84 -5.27
C PRO A 70 -8.57 -4.43 -6.61
N LYS A 71 -7.99 -5.56 -6.92
CA LYS A 71 -8.31 -6.24 -8.16
C LYS A 71 -9.40 -7.27 -7.97
#